data_86112e2d0168187416c98f93451a087e
#
_entry.id   86112e2d0168187416c98f93451a087e
#
_cell.length_a   1.000
_cell.length_b   1.000
_cell.length_c   1.000
_cell.angle_alpha   90.00
_cell.angle_beta   90.00
_cell.angle_gamma   90.00
#
_symmetry.space_group_name_H-M   'P 1'
#
loop_
_entity.id
_entity.type
_entity.pdbx_description
1 polymer ?
#
loop_
_entity_poly.entity_id
_entity_poly.type
_entity_poly.pdbx_seq_one_letter_code
_entity_poly.pdbx_strand_id
1 'polypeptide(L)'
;MKKYSIYTIILTEINLNTYSFEKNIEKLPNTLPIFPLSNALLLPKCTLPLNLFESRYLHMFDYALKNNRIIGMVQPIDSSNRHKSPKVYSVGCAGLIVAFTQTNDNRYEIVLKGLSRYQILNEKPTLNGFRLFNVSWKPFKSDINKSTASEPSKRNNFEDKLRLYFKKMSINADWQAIEASNDEDLVNSISMGCPFTDLEKQALLEAKSLDHRIDVLNSLIDMSINDNESFKSQSLS
;
A
#
# COMPACT_ATOMS: atom_id res chain seq x y z
N MET A 1 0.06 -24.61 -9.51
CA MET A 1 0.96 -23.48 -9.86
C MET A 1 0.11 -22.24 -10.15
N LYS A 2 -0.04 -21.32 -9.18
CA LYS A 2 -0.72 -20.03 -9.40
C LYS A 2 0.27 -19.09 -10.06
N LYS A 3 0.05 -18.78 -11.34
CA LYS A 3 0.78 -17.72 -12.05
C LYS A 3 0.38 -16.39 -11.40
N TYR A 4 1.26 -15.79 -10.64
CA TYR A 4 1.13 -14.39 -10.24
C TYR A 4 1.46 -13.54 -11.47
N SER A 5 0.43 -13.13 -12.20
CA SER A 5 0.57 -12.05 -13.17
C SER A 5 0.69 -10.76 -12.35
N ILE A 6 1.85 -10.16 -12.32
CA ILE A 6 1.98 -8.77 -11.94
C ILE A 6 1.23 -8.03 -13.03
N TYR A 7 0.03 -7.56 -12.73
CA TYR A 7 -0.66 -6.61 -13.60
C TYR A 7 0.30 -5.45 -13.79
N THR A 8 0.72 -5.25 -15.02
CA THR A 8 1.39 -4.03 -15.45
C THR A 8 0.48 -2.89 -14.98
N ILE A 9 0.88 -2.21 -13.90
CA ILE A 9 0.22 -0.97 -13.49
C ILE A 9 0.62 0.02 -14.56
N ILE A 10 -0.14 0.05 -15.66
CA ILE A 10 -0.09 1.14 -16.61
C ILE A 10 -0.65 2.33 -15.81
N LEU A 11 0.26 3.20 -15.39
CA LEU A 11 -0.06 4.52 -14.90
C LEU A 11 -0.69 5.30 -16.07
N THR A 12 -1.96 5.05 -16.36
CA THR A 12 -2.75 6.02 -17.10
C THR A 12 -2.82 7.24 -16.21
N GLU A 13 -2.17 8.31 -16.60
CA GLU A 13 -2.31 9.62 -15.99
C GLU A 13 -3.80 10.01 -16.05
N ILE A 14 -4.52 9.68 -14.99
CA ILE A 14 -5.84 10.22 -14.76
C ILE A 14 -5.60 11.69 -14.41
N ASN A 15 -6.08 12.58 -15.28
CA ASN A 15 -5.94 14.03 -15.17
C ASN A 15 -6.63 14.51 -13.87
N LEU A 16 -5.88 14.56 -12.76
CA LEU A 16 -6.37 14.79 -11.39
C LEU A 16 -6.41 16.27 -11.00
N ASN A 17 -6.52 17.19 -11.97
CA ASN A 17 -6.49 18.65 -11.74
C ASN A 17 -7.62 19.22 -10.86
N THR A 18 -8.38 18.38 -10.13
CA THR A 18 -9.60 18.86 -9.46
C THR A 18 -9.56 18.86 -7.93
N TYR A 19 -8.55 18.29 -7.26
CA TYR A 19 -8.53 18.24 -5.81
C TYR A 19 -7.27 18.84 -5.18
N SER A 20 -7.41 20.03 -4.59
CA SER A 20 -6.35 20.78 -3.92
C SER A 20 -5.80 20.16 -2.63
N PHE A 21 -6.12 18.89 -2.34
CA PHE A 21 -5.66 18.20 -1.12
C PHE A 21 -4.16 17.82 -1.17
N GLU A 22 -3.57 17.78 -2.37
CA GLU A 22 -2.20 17.25 -2.58
C GLU A 22 -1.09 18.11 -1.97
N LYS A 23 -1.41 19.30 -1.49
CA LYS A 23 -0.37 20.26 -1.04
C LYS A 23 -0.51 20.76 0.39
N ASN A 24 -1.56 20.36 1.13
CA ASN A 24 -1.76 20.88 2.48
C ASN A 24 -2.35 19.83 3.42
N ILE A 25 -1.50 19.30 4.29
CA ILE A 25 -1.87 18.29 5.30
C ILE A 25 -2.94 18.81 6.28
N GLU A 26 -3.03 20.12 6.49
CA GLU A 26 -4.00 20.74 7.39
C GLU A 26 -5.44 20.68 6.86
N LYS A 27 -5.59 20.44 5.54
CA LYS A 27 -6.90 20.26 4.91
C LYS A 27 -7.40 18.82 4.98
N LEU A 28 -6.56 17.87 5.41
CA LEU A 28 -6.97 16.47 5.55
C LEU A 28 -7.88 16.30 6.78
N PRO A 29 -8.92 15.45 6.68
CA PRO A 29 -9.87 15.25 7.76
C PRO A 29 -9.22 14.54 8.96
N ASN A 30 -9.57 14.95 10.17
CA ASN A 30 -9.10 14.29 11.39
C ASN A 30 -9.87 13.00 11.73
N THR A 31 -10.87 12.64 10.95
CA THR A 31 -11.66 11.41 11.11
C THR A 31 -11.75 10.71 9.75
N LEU A 32 -11.39 9.43 9.72
CA LEU A 32 -11.40 8.62 8.49
C LEU A 32 -12.26 7.37 8.66
N PRO A 33 -13.05 7.01 7.64
CA PRO A 33 -13.56 5.65 7.51
C PRO A 33 -12.37 4.73 7.16
N ILE A 34 -12.25 3.64 7.91
CA ILE A 34 -11.08 2.75 7.81
C ILE A 34 -11.46 1.44 7.15
N PHE A 35 -10.65 1.03 6.19
CA PHE A 35 -10.72 -0.25 5.50
C PHE A 35 -9.58 -1.18 5.96
N PRO A 36 -9.83 -2.10 6.90
CA PRO A 36 -8.87 -3.14 7.24
C PRO A 36 -8.79 -4.15 6.10
N LEU A 37 -7.62 -4.29 5.50
CA LEU A 37 -7.42 -5.22 4.39
C LEU A 37 -6.04 -5.89 4.49
N SER A 38 -6.04 -7.24 4.60
CA SER A 38 -4.82 -8.05 4.58
C SER A 38 -4.22 -8.12 3.18
N ASN A 39 -2.92 -8.34 3.11
CA ASN A 39 -2.16 -8.49 1.88
C ASN A 39 -2.17 -7.28 0.94
N ALA A 40 -2.77 -6.16 1.33
CA ALA A 40 -2.80 -4.93 0.56
C ALA A 40 -1.99 -3.84 1.26
N LEU A 41 -1.18 -3.12 0.51
CA LEU A 41 -0.42 -1.97 0.96
C LEU A 41 -0.73 -0.79 0.06
N LEU A 42 -1.05 0.36 0.64
CA LEU A 42 -1.12 1.63 -0.05
C LEU A 42 -0.01 2.54 0.49
N LEU A 43 0.76 3.12 -0.41
CA LEU A 43 1.79 4.11 -0.10
C LEU A 43 1.41 5.47 -0.68
N PRO A 44 1.92 6.58 -0.11
CA PRO A 44 1.69 7.92 -0.65
C PRO A 44 2.06 8.00 -2.13
N LYS A 45 1.27 8.74 -2.91
CA LYS A 45 1.39 8.96 -4.36
C LYS A 45 1.07 7.74 -5.24
N CYS A 46 1.01 6.53 -4.69
CA CYS A 46 0.69 5.30 -5.41
C CYS A 46 -0.83 5.12 -5.60
N THR A 47 -1.20 4.23 -6.52
CA THR A 47 -2.58 3.86 -6.77
C THR A 47 -2.84 2.41 -6.34
N LEU A 48 -4.04 2.16 -5.82
CA LEU A 48 -4.49 0.84 -5.40
C LEU A 48 -5.91 0.58 -5.92
N PRO A 49 -6.10 -0.32 -6.89
CA PRO A 49 -7.42 -0.76 -7.30
C PRO A 49 -8.01 -1.73 -6.27
N LEU A 50 -9.29 -1.59 -5.97
CA LEU A 50 -10.01 -2.40 -5.00
C LEU A 50 -11.41 -2.73 -5.51
N ASN A 51 -11.94 -3.89 -5.06
CA ASN A 51 -13.31 -4.31 -5.33
C ASN A 51 -14.07 -4.38 -4.00
N LEU A 52 -15.14 -3.59 -3.87
CA LEU A 52 -15.98 -3.52 -2.67
C LEU A 52 -17.27 -4.29 -2.90
N PHE A 53 -17.55 -5.28 -2.05
CA PHE A 53 -18.73 -6.13 -2.15
C PHE A 53 -19.41 -6.41 -0.80
N GLU A 54 -18.71 -6.28 0.32
CA GLU A 54 -19.30 -6.44 1.63
C GLU A 54 -20.15 -5.22 2.00
N SER A 55 -21.38 -5.41 2.52
CA SER A 55 -22.31 -4.32 2.86
C SER A 55 -21.68 -3.22 3.73
N ARG A 56 -20.85 -3.60 4.72
CA ARG A 56 -20.15 -2.61 5.56
C ARG A 56 -19.19 -1.72 4.77
N TYR A 57 -18.56 -2.25 3.71
CA TYR A 57 -17.63 -1.49 2.88
C TYR A 57 -18.35 -0.70 1.79
N LEU A 58 -19.54 -1.15 1.36
CA LEU A 58 -20.43 -0.31 0.53
C LEU A 58 -20.91 0.91 1.31
N HIS A 59 -21.33 0.75 2.58
CA HIS A 59 -21.69 1.88 3.45
C HIS A 59 -20.49 2.80 3.74
N MET A 60 -19.30 2.23 3.90
CA MET A 60 -18.06 3.01 4.06
C MET A 60 -17.77 3.86 2.81
N PHE A 61 -17.94 3.29 1.64
CA PHE A 61 -17.74 3.97 0.37
C PHE A 61 -18.75 5.12 0.19
N ASP A 62 -20.04 4.86 0.44
CA ASP A 62 -21.09 5.89 0.41
C ASP A 62 -20.80 7.03 1.40
N TYR A 63 -20.34 6.69 2.60
CA TYR A 63 -19.92 7.68 3.59
C TYR A 63 -18.73 8.50 3.07
N ALA A 64 -17.71 7.86 2.49
CA ALA A 64 -16.56 8.55 1.96
C ALA A 64 -16.93 9.50 0.81
N LEU A 65 -17.79 9.08 -0.13
CA LEU A 65 -18.26 9.91 -1.23
C LEU A 65 -19.03 11.16 -0.77
N LYS A 66 -19.85 11.04 0.28
CA LYS A 66 -20.62 12.14 0.86
C LYS A 66 -19.77 13.16 1.64
N ASN A 67 -18.51 12.78 1.97
CA ASN A 67 -17.59 13.62 2.72
C ASN A 67 -16.39 14.03 1.86
N ASN A 68 -15.19 13.56 2.22
CA ASN A 68 -13.94 14.02 1.60
C ASN A 68 -13.40 13.08 0.52
N ARG A 69 -14.13 12.00 0.18
CA ARG A 69 -13.70 10.92 -0.74
C ARG A 69 -12.41 10.22 -0.27
N ILE A 70 -12.13 10.23 1.02
CA ILE A 70 -10.91 9.63 1.58
C ILE A 70 -11.28 8.39 2.39
N ILE A 71 -10.56 7.30 2.14
CA ILE A 71 -10.62 6.04 2.89
C ILE A 71 -9.24 5.77 3.47
N GLY A 72 -9.16 5.41 4.75
CA GLY A 72 -7.93 4.99 5.39
C GLY A 72 -7.69 3.50 5.20
N MET A 73 -6.64 3.13 4.48
CA MET A 73 -6.18 1.74 4.40
C MET A 73 -5.34 1.40 5.61
N VAL A 74 -5.58 0.23 6.21
CA VAL A 74 -4.80 -0.26 7.35
C VAL A 74 -4.73 -1.78 7.31
N GLN A 75 -3.67 -2.37 7.83
CA GLN A 75 -3.56 -3.82 7.94
C GLN A 75 -4.10 -4.31 9.27
N PRO A 76 -4.81 -5.46 9.30
CA PRO A 76 -5.14 -6.15 10.54
C PRO A 76 -3.87 -6.75 11.16
N ILE A 77 -3.78 -6.76 12.51
CA ILE A 77 -2.65 -7.37 13.22
C ILE A 77 -2.70 -8.89 13.11
N ASP A 78 -3.90 -9.45 13.07
CA ASP A 78 -4.13 -10.90 12.94
C ASP A 78 -5.09 -11.15 11.79
N SER A 79 -4.53 -11.51 10.64
CA SER A 79 -5.28 -11.83 9.42
C SER A 79 -5.98 -13.20 9.49
N SER A 80 -5.56 -14.10 10.41
CA SER A 80 -6.19 -15.41 10.61
C SER A 80 -7.54 -15.29 11.32
N ASN A 81 -7.75 -14.21 12.03
CA ASN A 81 -8.94 -13.98 12.84
C ASN A 81 -10.04 -13.29 12.01
N ARG A 82 -11.00 -14.08 11.51
CA ARG A 82 -12.15 -13.59 10.71
C ARG A 82 -13.17 -12.77 11.51
N HIS A 83 -12.78 -12.13 12.59
CA HIS A 83 -13.67 -11.24 13.34
C HIS A 83 -14.14 -10.07 12.46
N LYS A 84 -15.41 -9.70 12.63
CA LYS A 84 -16.00 -8.52 11.96
C LYS A 84 -15.24 -7.22 12.28
N SER A 85 -14.46 -7.19 13.36
CA SER A 85 -13.71 -6.03 13.84
C SER A 85 -12.31 -6.45 14.32
N PRO A 86 -11.37 -6.80 13.42
CA PRO A 86 -10.03 -7.22 13.80
C PRO A 86 -9.26 -6.06 14.45
N LYS A 87 -8.32 -6.38 15.34
CA LYS A 87 -7.32 -5.38 15.76
C LYS A 87 -6.51 -4.94 14.56
N VAL A 88 -6.21 -3.66 14.45
CA VAL A 88 -5.47 -3.08 13.33
C VAL A 88 -4.18 -2.44 13.82
N TYR A 89 -3.20 -2.34 12.93
CA TYR A 89 -1.99 -1.59 13.19
C TYR A 89 -2.30 -0.11 13.41
N SER A 90 -1.43 0.58 14.13
CA SER A 90 -1.63 1.99 14.46
C SER A 90 -1.31 2.94 13.32
N VAL A 91 -0.57 2.48 12.30
CA VAL A 91 -0.21 3.27 11.13
C VAL A 91 -0.90 2.71 9.90
N GLY A 92 -1.52 3.60 9.14
CA GLY A 92 -2.13 3.31 7.86
C GLY A 92 -1.79 4.37 6.82
N CYS A 93 -2.35 4.24 5.61
CA CYS A 93 -2.24 5.23 4.55
C CYS A 93 -3.64 5.63 4.05
N ALA A 94 -3.89 6.93 3.96
CA ALA A 94 -5.13 7.47 3.43
C ALA A 94 -5.10 7.50 1.90
N GLY A 95 -6.15 7.01 1.28
CA GLY A 95 -6.36 7.01 -0.16
C GLY A 95 -7.55 7.87 -0.57
N LEU A 96 -7.35 8.75 -1.55
CA LEU A 96 -8.42 9.48 -2.22
C LEU A 96 -9.07 8.58 -3.27
N ILE A 97 -10.39 8.49 -3.28
CA ILE A 97 -11.14 7.82 -4.34
C ILE A 97 -11.05 8.69 -5.61
N VAL A 98 -10.24 8.23 -6.57
CA VAL A 98 -9.99 8.95 -7.83
C VAL A 98 -10.83 8.44 -8.98
N ALA A 99 -11.23 7.17 -8.94
CA ALA A 99 -12.13 6.56 -9.91
C ALA A 99 -12.99 5.50 -9.23
N PHE A 100 -14.18 5.27 -9.77
CA PHE A 100 -15.02 4.14 -9.39
C PHE A 100 -16.01 3.78 -10.49
N THR A 101 -16.41 2.51 -10.53
CA THR A 101 -17.44 1.98 -11.42
C THR A 101 -18.32 1.05 -10.60
N GLN A 102 -19.64 1.19 -10.74
CA GLN A 102 -20.59 0.22 -10.18
C GLN A 102 -20.76 -0.93 -11.17
N THR A 103 -20.60 -2.16 -10.68
CA THR A 103 -20.82 -3.37 -11.47
C THR A 103 -22.30 -3.79 -11.44
N ASN A 104 -22.73 -4.64 -12.39
CA ASN A 104 -24.11 -5.10 -12.50
C ASN A 104 -24.60 -5.88 -11.27
N ASP A 105 -23.71 -6.42 -10.46
CA ASP A 105 -23.98 -7.17 -9.23
C ASP A 105 -23.90 -6.30 -7.95
N ASN A 106 -24.04 -4.99 -8.10
CA ASN A 106 -24.01 -3.99 -7.02
C ASN A 106 -22.71 -3.93 -6.22
N ARG A 107 -21.58 -4.29 -6.80
CA ARG A 107 -20.25 -4.06 -6.27
C ARG A 107 -19.72 -2.73 -6.79
N TYR A 108 -18.64 -2.26 -6.18
CA TYR A 108 -17.87 -1.13 -6.70
C TYR A 108 -16.43 -1.52 -6.94
N GLU A 109 -15.96 -1.28 -8.15
CA GLU A 109 -14.53 -1.23 -8.46
C GLU A 109 -14.06 0.20 -8.24
N ILE A 110 -13.11 0.41 -7.35
CA ILE A 110 -12.60 1.74 -7.00
C ILE A 110 -11.10 1.81 -7.20
N VAL A 111 -10.60 3.01 -7.43
CA VAL A 111 -9.15 3.28 -7.42
C VAL A 111 -8.87 4.31 -6.34
N LEU A 112 -8.00 3.96 -5.41
CA LEU A 112 -7.47 4.86 -4.39
C LEU A 112 -6.13 5.42 -4.84
N LYS A 113 -5.92 6.74 -4.69
CA LYS A 113 -4.60 7.38 -4.76
C LYS A 113 -4.13 7.71 -3.36
N GLY A 114 -2.97 7.18 -2.96
CA GLY A 114 -2.37 7.43 -1.66
C GLY A 114 -2.04 8.91 -1.47
N LEU A 115 -2.48 9.47 -0.36
CA LEU A 115 -2.26 10.87 0.01
C LEU A 115 -1.11 11.01 1.01
N SER A 116 -1.28 10.41 2.18
CA SER A 116 -0.34 10.47 3.29
C SER A 116 -0.59 9.32 4.26
N ARG A 117 0.43 8.89 4.95
CA ARG A 117 0.30 8.01 6.12
C ARG A 117 -0.36 8.75 7.27
N TYR A 118 -0.98 8.01 8.15
CA TYR A 118 -1.63 8.53 9.36
C TYR A 118 -1.36 7.61 10.54
N GLN A 119 -1.44 8.19 11.74
CA GLN A 119 -1.45 7.48 13.02
C GLN A 119 -2.88 7.40 13.54
N ILE A 120 -3.37 6.20 13.87
CA ILE A 120 -4.65 6.00 14.55
C ILE A 120 -4.53 6.52 15.98
N LEU A 121 -5.55 7.28 16.44
CA LEU A 121 -5.66 7.76 17.80
C LEU A 121 -6.69 6.95 18.59
N ASN A 122 -7.93 6.98 18.15
CA ASN A 122 -9.05 6.25 18.79
C ASN A 122 -10.18 5.97 17.82
N GLU A 123 -10.92 4.89 18.07
CA GLU A 123 -12.09 4.50 17.30
C GLU A 123 -13.33 5.30 17.74
N LYS A 124 -14.17 5.64 16.76
CA LYS A 124 -15.48 6.29 16.99
C LYS A 124 -16.61 5.29 16.73
N PRO A 125 -17.72 5.38 17.46
CA PRO A 125 -18.91 4.57 17.19
C PRO A 125 -19.45 4.82 15.78
N THR A 126 -19.91 3.75 15.11
CA THR A 126 -20.61 3.82 13.83
C THR A 126 -21.85 2.94 13.83
N LEU A 127 -22.87 3.32 13.04
CA LEU A 127 -24.13 2.58 12.96
C LEU A 127 -24.16 1.55 11.82
N ASN A 128 -23.30 1.68 10.81
CA ASN A 128 -23.39 0.94 9.54
C ASN A 128 -22.34 -0.16 9.37
N GLY A 129 -21.72 -0.60 10.45
CA GLY A 129 -20.80 -1.74 10.44
C GLY A 129 -19.41 -1.48 9.91
N PHE A 130 -19.11 -0.31 9.29
CA PHE A 130 -17.76 0.12 8.99
C PHE A 130 -17.15 0.85 10.19
N ARG A 131 -15.84 1.04 10.17
CA ARG A 131 -15.10 1.62 11.31
C ARG A 131 -14.69 3.05 11.01
N LEU A 132 -14.84 3.95 11.99
CA LEU A 132 -14.37 5.33 11.96
C LEU A 132 -13.31 5.55 13.02
N PHE A 133 -12.21 6.23 12.65
CA PHE A 133 -11.14 6.54 13.59
C PHE A 133 -10.77 8.01 13.52
N ASN A 134 -10.46 8.58 14.67
CA ASN A 134 -9.69 9.81 14.74
C ASN A 134 -8.23 9.49 14.43
N VAL A 135 -7.60 10.32 13.62
CA VAL A 135 -6.23 10.12 13.13
C VAL A 135 -5.38 11.37 13.31
N SER A 136 -4.08 11.18 13.35
CA SER A 136 -3.07 12.24 13.36
C SER A 136 -2.18 12.13 12.14
N TRP A 137 -1.98 13.25 11.46
CA TRP A 137 -1.08 13.39 10.33
C TRP A 137 0.33 13.83 10.74
N LYS A 138 0.48 14.27 12.00
CA LYS A 138 1.73 14.90 12.50
C LYS A 138 2.98 14.07 12.27
N PRO A 139 2.98 12.72 12.46
CA PRO A 139 4.20 11.93 12.27
C PRO A 139 4.65 11.84 10.82
N PHE A 140 3.76 12.13 9.86
CA PHE A 140 3.98 11.88 8.43
C PHE A 140 3.86 13.15 7.56
N LYS A 141 4.17 14.32 8.12
CA LYS A 141 4.13 15.60 7.39
C LYS A 141 5.01 15.63 6.14
N SER A 142 6.07 14.83 6.13
CA SER A 142 6.99 14.73 4.99
C SER A 142 6.42 14.01 3.78
N ASP A 143 5.34 13.22 3.94
CA ASP A 143 4.76 12.43 2.83
C ASP A 143 4.20 13.31 1.69
N ILE A 144 3.84 14.56 1.99
CA ILE A 144 3.33 15.55 1.01
C ILE A 144 4.46 16.23 0.24
N ASN A 145 5.67 16.19 0.76
CA ASN A 145 6.81 16.83 0.12
C ASN A 145 7.26 16.04 -1.13
N LYS A 146 7.98 16.72 -2.04
CA LYS A 146 8.68 16.01 -3.10
C LYS A 146 9.71 15.08 -2.46
N SER A 147 9.74 13.84 -2.93
CA SER A 147 10.78 12.90 -2.53
C SER A 147 12.16 13.41 -2.94
N THR A 148 13.12 13.21 -2.08
CA THR A 148 14.54 13.32 -2.45
C THR A 148 14.93 12.03 -3.15
N ALA A 149 15.71 12.12 -4.23
CA ALA A 149 16.31 10.94 -4.86
C ALA A 149 17.18 10.18 -3.84
N SER A 150 17.24 8.88 -3.97
CA SER A 150 18.17 8.05 -3.19
C SER A 150 19.61 8.27 -3.68
N GLU A 151 20.59 7.81 -2.89
CA GLU A 151 21.97 7.79 -3.36
C GLU A 151 22.12 6.81 -4.55
N PRO A 152 22.81 7.18 -5.65
CA PRO A 152 22.96 6.32 -6.83
C PRO A 152 23.52 4.93 -6.51
N SER A 153 24.42 4.83 -5.54
CA SER A 153 24.96 3.54 -5.08
C SER A 153 23.91 2.62 -4.47
N LYS A 154 22.96 3.18 -3.73
CA LYS A 154 21.83 2.42 -3.15
C LYS A 154 20.87 1.92 -4.22
N ARG A 155 20.60 2.74 -5.24
CA ARG A 155 19.76 2.36 -6.37
C ARG A 155 20.33 1.16 -7.11
N ASN A 156 21.59 1.22 -7.51
CA ASN A 156 22.25 0.15 -8.27
C ASN A 156 22.26 -1.18 -7.48
N ASN A 157 22.68 -1.13 -6.22
CA ASN A 157 22.66 -2.31 -5.34
C ASN A 157 21.24 -2.90 -5.17
N PHE A 158 20.24 -2.06 -5.06
CA PHE A 158 18.84 -2.50 -4.97
C PHE A 158 18.37 -3.19 -6.25
N GLU A 159 18.67 -2.63 -7.42
CA GLU A 159 18.31 -3.25 -8.71
C GLU A 159 18.99 -4.60 -8.93
N ASP A 160 20.27 -4.75 -8.58
CA ASP A 160 20.97 -6.02 -8.67
C ASP A 160 20.32 -7.10 -7.79
N LYS A 161 19.97 -6.76 -6.55
CA LYS A 161 19.25 -7.66 -5.66
C LYS A 161 17.86 -8.01 -6.19
N LEU A 162 17.15 -7.03 -6.77
CA LEU A 162 15.84 -7.22 -7.35
C LEU A 162 15.87 -8.18 -8.52
N ARG A 163 16.92 -8.12 -9.38
CA ARG A 163 17.12 -9.08 -10.47
C ARG A 163 17.26 -10.51 -9.95
N LEU A 164 18.04 -10.72 -8.90
CA LEU A 164 18.19 -12.03 -8.27
C LEU A 164 16.86 -12.54 -7.66
N TYR A 165 16.17 -11.69 -6.96
CA TYR A 165 14.87 -12.00 -6.33
C TYR A 165 13.82 -12.39 -7.37
N PHE A 166 13.65 -11.59 -8.44
CA PHE A 166 12.66 -11.85 -9.48
C PHE A 166 12.98 -13.15 -10.24
N LYS A 167 14.25 -13.39 -10.53
CA LYS A 167 14.69 -14.66 -11.14
C LYS A 167 14.32 -15.85 -10.25
N LYS A 168 14.57 -15.75 -8.94
CA LYS A 168 14.28 -16.81 -7.97
C LYS A 168 12.79 -17.06 -7.80
N MET A 169 12.00 -15.99 -7.73
CA MET A 169 10.53 -16.06 -7.57
C MET A 169 9.78 -16.31 -8.87
N SER A 170 10.50 -16.46 -10.00
CA SER A 170 9.91 -16.59 -11.35
C SER A 170 8.96 -15.44 -11.69
N ILE A 171 9.31 -14.23 -11.29
CA ILE A 171 8.58 -13.01 -11.57
C ILE A 171 9.10 -12.42 -12.87
N ASN A 172 8.22 -12.22 -13.85
CA ASN A 172 8.55 -11.48 -15.06
C ASN A 172 8.43 -9.97 -14.79
N ALA A 173 9.46 -9.22 -15.16
CA ALA A 173 9.50 -7.78 -14.99
C ALA A 173 9.92 -7.09 -16.29
N ASP A 174 9.35 -5.93 -16.53
CA ASP A 174 9.81 -5.01 -17.56
C ASP A 174 10.99 -4.20 -17.02
N TRP A 175 12.21 -4.65 -17.36
CA TRP A 175 13.44 -4.01 -16.88
C TRP A 175 13.66 -2.62 -17.48
N GLN A 176 13.15 -2.36 -18.69
CA GLN A 176 13.24 -1.03 -19.29
C GLN A 176 12.39 -0.03 -18.50
N ALA A 177 11.17 -0.44 -18.10
CA ALA A 177 10.32 0.39 -17.26
C ALA A 177 10.91 0.59 -15.85
N ILE A 178 11.54 -0.44 -15.26
CA ILE A 178 12.22 -0.34 -13.97
C ILE A 178 13.37 0.67 -14.03
N GLU A 179 14.24 0.55 -15.01
CA GLU A 179 15.41 1.43 -15.19
C GLU A 179 15.01 2.88 -15.50
N ALA A 180 13.90 3.08 -16.22
CA ALA A 180 13.36 4.41 -16.52
C ALA A 180 12.60 5.08 -15.36
N SER A 181 12.18 4.31 -14.34
CA SER A 181 11.39 4.82 -13.21
C SER A 181 12.27 5.62 -12.24
N ASN A 182 11.69 6.61 -11.57
CA ASN A 182 12.36 7.26 -10.44
C ASN A 182 12.40 6.33 -9.21
N ASP A 183 13.27 6.63 -8.27
CA ASP A 183 13.53 5.78 -7.10
C ASP A 183 12.29 5.57 -6.23
N GLU A 184 11.51 6.63 -5.98
CA GLU A 184 10.30 6.53 -5.15
C GLU A 184 9.26 5.61 -5.79
N ASP A 185 9.02 5.77 -7.09
CA ASP A 185 8.03 4.97 -7.82
C ASP A 185 8.45 3.49 -7.88
N LEU A 186 9.73 3.21 -8.12
CA LEU A 186 10.24 1.85 -8.11
C LEU A 186 10.08 1.21 -6.73
N VAL A 187 10.62 1.83 -5.69
CA VAL A 187 10.63 1.30 -4.33
C VAL A 187 9.20 1.07 -3.83
N ASN A 188 8.30 2.02 -4.11
CA ASN A 188 6.90 1.89 -3.73
C ASN A 188 6.19 0.78 -4.52
N SER A 189 6.43 0.67 -5.82
CA SER A 189 5.83 -0.37 -6.66
C SER A 189 6.25 -1.77 -6.20
N ILE A 190 7.53 -1.96 -5.88
CA ILE A 190 8.06 -3.22 -5.34
C ILE A 190 7.47 -3.52 -3.95
N SER A 191 7.41 -2.51 -3.08
CA SER A 191 6.82 -2.65 -1.74
C SER A 191 5.35 -3.10 -1.79
N MET A 192 4.59 -2.58 -2.74
CA MET A 192 3.17 -2.88 -2.91
C MET A 192 2.93 -4.19 -3.66
N GLY A 193 3.72 -4.46 -4.71
CA GLY A 193 3.47 -5.53 -5.67
C GLY A 193 4.06 -6.88 -5.28
N CYS A 194 5.12 -6.93 -4.49
CA CYS A 194 5.73 -8.20 -4.08
C CYS A 194 4.88 -8.92 -3.02
N PRO A 195 4.95 -10.27 -2.99
CA PRO A 195 4.14 -11.11 -2.11
C PRO A 195 4.68 -11.15 -0.68
N PHE A 196 4.94 -10.00 -0.10
CA PHE A 196 5.32 -9.84 1.30
C PHE A 196 4.15 -10.11 2.23
N THR A 197 4.44 -10.62 3.43
CA THR A 197 3.46 -10.82 4.50
C THR A 197 2.89 -9.48 5.01
N ASP A 198 1.79 -9.52 5.74
CA ASP A 198 1.20 -8.31 6.35
C ASP A 198 2.20 -7.59 7.28
N LEU A 199 3.00 -8.34 8.05
CA LEU A 199 4.02 -7.77 8.93
C LEU A 199 5.13 -7.07 8.14
N GLU A 200 5.62 -7.68 7.06
CA GLU A 200 6.65 -7.10 6.19
C GLU A 200 6.12 -5.86 5.46
N LYS A 201 4.89 -5.91 4.96
CA LYS A 201 4.21 -4.76 4.36
C LYS A 201 4.00 -3.62 5.36
N GLN A 202 3.73 -3.95 6.62
CA GLN A 202 3.63 -2.95 7.68
C GLN A 202 4.99 -2.30 7.96
N ALA A 203 6.06 -3.08 8.00
CA ALA A 203 7.42 -2.53 8.16
C ALA A 203 7.79 -1.57 7.01
N LEU A 204 7.43 -1.92 5.77
CA LEU A 204 7.61 -1.06 4.59
C LEU A 204 6.78 0.23 4.67
N LEU A 205 5.54 0.15 5.19
CA LEU A 205 4.69 1.32 5.40
C LEU A 205 5.28 2.27 6.45
N GLU A 206 5.80 1.71 7.54
CA GLU A 206 6.33 2.49 8.69
C GLU A 206 7.76 3.01 8.47
N ALA A 207 8.42 2.64 7.37
CA ALA A 207 9.75 3.13 7.04
C ALA A 207 9.79 4.67 7.04
N LYS A 208 10.78 5.25 7.75
CA LYS A 208 10.82 6.70 8.03
C LYS A 208 11.20 7.56 6.83
N SER A 209 11.88 6.98 5.86
CA SER A 209 12.36 7.65 4.63
C SER A 209 12.36 6.67 3.46
N LEU A 210 12.61 7.18 2.25
CA LEU A 210 12.81 6.33 1.06
C LEU A 210 14.01 5.41 1.26
N ASP A 211 15.14 5.93 1.70
CA ASP A 211 16.34 5.13 1.96
C ASP A 211 16.09 4.02 2.99
N HIS A 212 15.38 4.35 4.08
CA HIS A 212 15.02 3.33 5.06
C HIS A 212 14.10 2.25 4.47
N ARG A 213 13.18 2.62 3.56
CA ARG A 213 12.34 1.63 2.86
C ARG A 213 13.15 0.75 1.92
N ILE A 214 14.18 1.29 1.25
CA ILE A 214 15.13 0.52 0.46
C ILE A 214 15.89 -0.48 1.35
N ASP A 215 16.37 -0.06 2.51
CA ASP A 215 17.09 -0.93 3.45
C ASP A 215 16.19 -2.06 3.95
N VAL A 216 14.93 -1.78 4.28
CA VAL A 216 13.94 -2.81 4.65
C VAL A 216 13.69 -3.76 3.48
N LEU A 217 13.47 -3.25 2.26
CA LEU A 217 13.28 -4.09 1.05
C LEU A 217 14.48 -5.00 0.80
N ASN A 218 15.70 -4.46 0.88
CA ASN A 218 16.92 -5.24 0.71
C ASN A 218 16.99 -6.40 1.72
N SER A 219 16.63 -6.13 2.98
CA SER A 219 16.60 -7.16 4.03
C SER A 219 15.55 -8.25 3.74
N LEU A 220 14.35 -7.86 3.32
CA LEU A 220 13.28 -8.81 2.97
C LEU A 220 13.62 -9.66 1.75
N ILE A 221 14.26 -9.06 0.76
CA ILE A 221 14.73 -9.74 -0.44
C ILE A 221 15.83 -10.75 -0.04
N ASP A 222 16.82 -10.35 0.75
CA ASP A 222 17.89 -11.22 1.21
C ASP A 222 17.34 -12.42 2.01
N MET A 223 16.39 -12.20 2.92
CA MET A 223 15.70 -13.27 3.64
C MET A 223 14.98 -14.23 2.67
N SER A 224 14.21 -13.71 1.74
CA SER A 224 13.50 -14.53 0.73
C SER A 224 14.45 -15.30 -0.18
N ILE A 225 15.64 -14.77 -0.44
CA ILE A 225 16.68 -15.45 -1.22
C ILE A 225 17.31 -16.59 -0.39
N ASN A 226 17.57 -16.42 0.91
CA ASN A 226 18.26 -17.38 1.74
C ASN A 226 17.35 -18.51 2.26
N ASP A 227 16.10 -18.23 2.61
CA ASP A 227 15.16 -19.23 3.17
C ASP A 227 14.93 -20.43 2.24
N ASN A 228 14.96 -20.23 0.94
CA ASN A 228 14.80 -21.33 -0.01
C ASN A 228 16.08 -22.17 -0.22
N GLU A 229 17.24 -21.74 0.22
CA GLU A 229 18.46 -22.56 0.17
C GLU A 229 18.50 -23.58 1.31
N SER A 230 17.96 -23.23 2.48
CA SER A 230 17.85 -24.14 3.61
C SER A 230 16.88 -25.31 3.36
N PHE A 231 15.79 -25.11 2.60
CA PHE A 231 14.88 -26.19 2.22
C PHE A 231 15.46 -27.15 1.17
N LYS A 232 16.33 -26.68 0.28
CA LYS A 232 16.98 -27.56 -0.71
C LYS A 232 18.08 -28.43 -0.09
N SER A 233 18.77 -27.96 0.93
CA SER A 233 19.83 -28.73 1.62
C SER A 233 19.27 -29.82 2.53
N GLN A 234 18.04 -29.66 3.06
CA GLN A 234 17.37 -30.69 3.88
C GLN A 234 16.66 -31.77 3.06
N SER A 235 16.40 -31.56 1.77
CA SER A 235 15.79 -32.57 0.91
C SER A 235 16.79 -33.45 0.16
N LEU A 236 18.10 -33.26 0.38
CA LEU A 236 19.22 -34.00 -0.23
C LEU A 236 20.07 -34.80 0.80
N SER A 237 19.57 -34.89 2.05
CA SER A 237 20.21 -35.70 3.10
C SER A 237 19.38 -36.95 3.45
#